data_f03d62da39ffcc97b759445900af196d
#
_entry.id   f03d62da39ffcc97b759445900af196d
#
_cell.length_a   1.000
_cell.length_b   1.000
_cell.length_c   1.000
_cell.angle_alpha   90.00
_cell.angle_beta   90.00
_cell.angle_gamma   90.00
#
_symmetry.space_group_name_H-M   'P 1'
#
loop_
_entity.id
_entity.type
_entity.pdbx_description
1 polymer ?
#
loop_
_entity_poly.entity_id
_entity_poly.type
_entity_poly.pdbx_seq_one_letter_code
_entity_poly.pdbx_strand_id
1 'polypeptide(L)'
;LDDETYVNRDPEKYIANHGYTEYHAAQIGFLKVLGVKSIKQNISFSMSDFIDTESGYMSIQDYVDAPLLLANELIGHANFPTEFKVLKDTMGVIFNYFGRRSICKMYSKDYQDNADTSTIEKLLTHAMCSFLKTYLIGVLTNQQIAVLGKFYKDMFLALVNRYHV
;
A
#
# COMPACT_ATOMS: atom_id res chain seq x y z
N LEU A 1 -2.19 -18.76 2.77
CA LEU A 1 -0.93 -19.22 2.19
C LEU A 1 0.17 -18.97 3.21
N ASP A 2 0.90 -20.03 3.56
CA ASP A 2 2.04 -19.94 4.45
C ASP A 2 3.18 -19.21 3.72
N ASP A 3 3.50 -18.01 4.20
CA ASP A 3 4.54 -17.13 3.62
C ASP A 3 5.89 -17.85 3.51
N GLU A 4 6.26 -18.66 4.51
CA GLU A 4 7.53 -19.39 4.51
C GLU A 4 7.59 -20.42 3.39
N THR A 5 6.48 -21.12 3.12
CA THR A 5 6.41 -22.10 2.04
C THR A 5 6.55 -21.43 0.67
N TYR A 6 6.00 -20.24 0.51
CA TYR A 6 6.08 -19.48 -0.75
C TYR A 6 7.48 -18.93 -1.00
N VAL A 7 8.10 -18.32 0.01
CA VAL A 7 9.48 -17.81 -0.07
C VAL A 7 10.47 -18.92 -0.42
N ASN A 8 10.33 -20.09 0.21
CA ASN A 8 11.22 -21.23 -0.04
C ASN A 8 11.08 -21.83 -1.44
N ARG A 9 9.94 -21.62 -2.12
CA ARG A 9 9.71 -22.12 -3.48
C ARG A 9 10.28 -21.20 -4.56
N ASP A 10 10.09 -19.89 -4.41
CA ASP A 10 10.54 -18.89 -5.38
C ASP A 10 10.67 -17.51 -4.70
N PRO A 11 11.82 -17.23 -4.06
CA PRO A 11 12.06 -15.97 -3.35
C PRO A 11 11.94 -14.74 -4.25
N GLU A 12 12.36 -14.81 -5.51
CA GLU A 12 12.27 -13.68 -6.44
C GLU A 12 10.84 -13.34 -6.79
N LYS A 13 10.04 -14.36 -7.04
CA LYS A 13 8.61 -14.20 -7.34
C LYS A 13 7.84 -13.69 -6.12
N TYR A 14 8.20 -14.15 -4.94
CA TYR A 14 7.62 -13.64 -3.68
C TYR A 14 7.88 -12.13 -3.53
N ILE A 15 9.13 -11.70 -3.70
CA ILE A 15 9.49 -10.28 -3.62
C ILE A 15 8.73 -9.48 -4.70
N ALA A 16 8.73 -9.93 -5.95
CA ALA A 16 8.06 -9.23 -7.04
C ALA A 16 6.56 -9.03 -6.81
N ASN A 17 5.89 -9.99 -6.18
CA ASN A 17 4.44 -9.92 -5.95
C ASN A 17 4.07 -9.18 -4.65
N HIS A 18 5.00 -8.92 -3.76
CA HIS A 18 4.72 -8.36 -2.44
C HIS A 18 3.95 -7.03 -2.52
N GLY A 19 4.42 -6.08 -3.31
CA GLY A 19 3.76 -4.78 -3.43
C GLY A 19 2.33 -4.90 -3.96
N TYR A 20 2.10 -5.69 -5.00
CA TYR A 20 0.75 -5.91 -5.53
C TYR A 20 -0.16 -6.60 -4.50
N THR A 21 0.34 -7.61 -3.82
CA THR A 21 -0.44 -8.35 -2.80
C THR A 21 -0.93 -7.41 -1.70
N GLU A 22 -0.06 -6.55 -1.19
CA GLU A 22 -0.41 -5.57 -0.15
C GLU A 22 -1.40 -4.51 -0.68
N TYR A 23 -1.17 -3.99 -1.89
CA TYR A 23 -2.08 -3.06 -2.55
C TYR A 23 -3.49 -3.65 -2.72
N HIS A 24 -3.58 -4.86 -3.25
CA HIS A 24 -4.85 -5.52 -3.51
C HIS A 24 -5.57 -5.94 -2.23
N ALA A 25 -4.84 -6.46 -1.25
CA ALA A 25 -5.39 -6.80 0.06
C ALA A 25 -6.00 -5.58 0.76
N ALA A 26 -5.34 -4.42 0.67
CA ALA A 26 -5.85 -3.18 1.22
C ALA A 26 -7.14 -2.69 0.52
N GLN A 27 -7.23 -2.87 -0.81
CA GLN A 27 -8.48 -2.57 -1.55
C GLN A 27 -9.63 -3.46 -1.07
N ILE A 28 -9.41 -4.77 -1.00
CA ILE A 28 -10.41 -5.73 -0.55
C ILE A 28 -10.81 -5.46 0.91
N GLY A 29 -9.84 -5.23 1.78
CA GLY A 29 -10.07 -4.90 3.18
C GLY A 29 -10.93 -3.65 3.35
N PHE A 30 -10.67 -2.60 2.58
CA PHE A 30 -11.44 -1.37 2.62
C PHE A 30 -12.88 -1.58 2.11
N LEU A 31 -13.06 -2.26 0.99
CA LEU A 31 -14.39 -2.59 0.47
C LEU A 31 -15.21 -3.41 1.48
N LYS A 32 -14.56 -4.34 2.18
CA LYS A 32 -15.19 -5.13 3.25
C LYS A 32 -15.65 -4.25 4.41
N VAL A 33 -14.81 -3.31 4.85
CA VAL A 33 -15.15 -2.36 5.93
C VAL A 33 -16.29 -1.44 5.52
N LEU A 34 -16.38 -1.06 4.24
CA LEU A 34 -17.51 -0.31 3.68
C LEU A 34 -18.79 -1.14 3.56
N GLY A 35 -18.77 -2.42 3.87
CA GLY A 35 -19.93 -3.31 3.79
C GLY A 35 -20.30 -3.74 2.38
N VAL A 36 -19.36 -3.66 1.43
CA VAL A 36 -19.59 -4.07 0.04
C VAL A 36 -19.69 -5.59 -0.04
N LYS A 37 -20.83 -6.10 -0.54
CA LYS A 37 -21.14 -7.53 -0.64
C LYS A 37 -21.12 -8.07 -2.07
N SER A 38 -21.14 -7.19 -3.07
CA SER A 38 -21.22 -7.56 -4.49
C SER A 38 -20.57 -6.50 -5.37
N ILE A 39 -19.89 -6.93 -6.44
CA ILE A 39 -19.31 -6.04 -7.46
C ILE A 39 -20.37 -5.20 -8.21
N LYS A 40 -21.63 -5.59 -8.15
CA LYS A 40 -22.75 -4.83 -8.75
C LYS A 40 -23.28 -3.74 -7.81
N GLN A 41 -22.83 -3.68 -6.58
CA GLN A 41 -23.25 -2.69 -5.60
C GLN A 41 -22.72 -1.32 -6.02
N ASN A 42 -23.59 -0.32 -5.96
CA ASN A 42 -23.19 1.08 -6.16
C ASN A 42 -22.45 1.58 -4.90
N ILE A 43 -21.16 1.86 -5.05
CA ILE A 43 -20.30 2.29 -3.94
C ILE A 43 -20.13 3.80 -4.02
N SER A 44 -20.46 4.50 -2.94
CA SER A 44 -20.22 5.93 -2.80
C SER A 44 -20.13 6.29 -1.32
N PHE A 45 -19.18 7.13 -0.94
CA PHE A 45 -18.97 7.57 0.43
C PHE A 45 -18.33 8.97 0.47
N SER A 46 -18.40 9.61 1.63
CA SER A 46 -17.64 10.82 1.97
C SER A 46 -16.48 10.48 2.88
N MET A 47 -15.38 11.23 2.79
CA MET A 47 -14.22 11.04 3.66
C MET A 47 -14.52 11.29 5.14
N SER A 48 -15.58 12.07 5.43
CA SER A 48 -16.07 12.31 6.79
C SER A 48 -17.00 11.23 7.34
N ASP A 49 -17.44 10.26 6.52
CA ASP A 49 -18.25 9.14 6.98
C ASP A 49 -17.45 8.27 7.96
N PHE A 50 -18.15 7.64 8.90
CA PHE A 50 -17.56 6.77 9.91
C PHE A 50 -17.74 5.31 9.56
N ILE A 51 -16.74 4.51 9.87
CA ILE A 51 -16.71 3.07 9.66
C ILE A 51 -16.27 2.35 10.93
N ASP A 52 -16.74 1.12 11.10
CA ASP A 52 -16.31 0.23 12.16
C ASP A 52 -15.18 -0.67 11.62
N THR A 53 -14.03 -0.64 12.29
CA THR A 53 -12.83 -1.36 11.90
C THR A 53 -12.34 -2.23 13.06
N GLU A 54 -11.40 -3.12 12.79
CA GLU A 54 -10.73 -3.91 13.85
C GLU A 54 -10.03 -3.01 14.89
N SER A 55 -9.59 -1.81 14.47
CA SER A 55 -8.98 -0.81 15.35
C SER A 55 -9.99 0.13 16.02
N GLY A 56 -11.29 -0.07 15.81
CA GLY A 56 -12.37 0.72 16.37
C GLY A 56 -13.12 1.56 15.33
N TYR A 57 -14.03 2.40 15.86
CA TYR A 57 -14.88 3.29 15.07
C TYR A 57 -14.12 4.57 14.73
N MET A 58 -13.98 4.89 13.44
CA MET A 58 -13.22 6.04 12.99
C MET A 58 -13.74 6.62 11.67
N SER A 59 -13.33 7.83 11.32
CA SER A 59 -13.62 8.39 10.01
C SER A 59 -12.90 7.63 8.91
N ILE A 60 -13.47 7.66 7.69
CA ILE A 60 -12.80 7.09 6.51
C ILE A 60 -11.47 7.81 6.25
N GLN A 61 -11.40 9.12 6.46
CA GLN A 61 -10.14 9.86 6.34
C GLN A 61 -9.05 9.29 7.25
N ASP A 62 -9.36 9.08 8.54
CA ASP A 62 -8.39 8.51 9.48
C ASP A 62 -7.99 7.09 9.10
N TYR A 63 -8.95 6.28 8.64
CA TYR A 63 -8.67 4.93 8.17
C TYR A 63 -7.72 4.91 6.96
N VAL A 64 -7.93 5.81 6.01
CA VAL A 64 -7.11 5.90 4.79
C VAL A 64 -5.70 6.42 5.11
N ASP A 65 -5.59 7.37 6.03
CA ASP A 65 -4.30 7.99 6.40
C ASP A 65 -3.47 7.12 7.35
N ALA A 66 -4.08 6.18 8.06
CA ALA A 66 -3.41 5.37 9.08
C ALA A 66 -2.14 4.65 8.56
N PRO A 67 -2.13 3.97 7.39
CA PRO A 67 -0.92 3.36 6.87
C PRO A 67 0.17 4.38 6.52
N LEU A 68 -0.21 5.55 6.01
CA LEU A 68 0.76 6.62 5.70
C LEU A 68 1.44 7.14 6.97
N LEU A 69 0.66 7.36 8.03
CA LEU A 69 1.19 7.79 9.33
C LEU A 69 2.13 6.73 9.92
N LEU A 70 1.75 5.46 9.85
CA LEU A 70 2.60 4.35 10.30
C LEU A 70 3.90 4.27 9.49
N ALA A 71 3.84 4.39 8.16
CA ALA A 71 5.04 4.40 7.33
C ALA A 71 5.97 5.57 7.69
N ASN A 72 5.42 6.75 7.92
CA ASN A 72 6.19 7.93 8.33
C ASN A 72 6.87 7.72 9.68
N GLU A 73 6.18 7.10 10.64
CA GLU A 73 6.75 6.75 11.94
C GLU A 73 7.90 5.75 11.81
N LEU A 74 7.71 4.66 11.07
CA LEU A 74 8.73 3.64 10.85
C LEU A 74 9.98 4.21 10.18
N ILE A 75 9.81 4.98 9.11
CA ILE A 75 10.92 5.61 8.36
C ILE A 75 11.63 6.66 9.21
N GLY A 76 10.92 7.32 10.12
CA GLY A 76 11.45 8.35 11.01
C GLY A 76 12.33 7.83 12.14
N HIS A 77 12.36 6.52 12.41
CA HIS A 77 13.24 5.95 13.42
C HIS A 77 14.71 6.11 13.06
N ALA A 78 15.53 6.49 14.06
CA ALA A 78 16.95 6.81 13.86
C ALA A 78 17.76 5.67 13.24
N ASN A 79 17.38 4.41 13.50
CA ASN A 79 18.05 3.20 13.02
C ASN A 79 17.25 2.48 11.93
N PHE A 80 16.36 3.18 11.23
CA PHE A 80 15.57 2.57 10.15
C PHE A 80 16.41 2.30 8.90
N PRO A 81 16.24 1.13 8.27
CA PRO A 81 15.64 -0.09 8.78
C PRO A 81 16.69 -0.90 9.58
N THR A 82 16.27 -1.52 10.70
CA THR A 82 17.18 -2.36 11.51
C THR A 82 17.49 -3.69 10.86
N GLU A 83 16.59 -4.20 10.03
CA GLU A 83 16.70 -5.50 9.37
C GLU A 83 15.82 -5.57 8.12
N PHE A 84 16.05 -6.60 7.29
CA PHE A 84 15.28 -6.86 6.07
C PHE A 84 13.76 -6.91 6.30
N LYS A 85 13.33 -7.56 7.38
CA LYS A 85 11.91 -7.67 7.72
C LYS A 85 11.26 -6.31 7.94
N VAL A 86 11.92 -5.40 8.66
CA VAL A 86 11.42 -4.04 8.92
C VAL A 86 11.26 -3.26 7.60
N LEU A 87 12.23 -3.37 6.70
CA LEU A 87 12.13 -2.74 5.38
C LEU A 87 10.97 -3.32 4.57
N LYS A 88 10.84 -4.65 4.53
CA LYS A 88 9.75 -5.34 3.83
C LYS A 88 8.39 -4.91 4.37
N ASP A 89 8.21 -4.94 5.67
CA ASP A 89 6.94 -4.60 6.33
C ASP A 89 6.59 -3.12 6.08
N THR A 90 7.57 -2.22 6.13
CA THR A 90 7.35 -0.79 5.81
C THR A 90 6.90 -0.60 4.35
N MET A 91 7.50 -1.32 3.43
CA MET A 91 7.06 -1.30 2.03
C MET A 91 5.63 -1.82 1.88
N GLY A 92 5.26 -2.86 2.62
CA GLY A 92 3.88 -3.37 2.68
C GLY A 92 2.90 -2.30 3.15
N VAL A 93 3.23 -1.58 4.22
CA VAL A 93 2.41 -0.47 4.76
C VAL A 93 2.23 0.65 3.72
N ILE A 94 3.29 1.00 2.97
CA ILE A 94 3.21 2.00 1.90
C ILE A 94 2.23 1.54 0.81
N PHE A 95 2.30 0.29 0.38
CA PHE A 95 1.39 -0.24 -0.64
C PHE A 95 -0.06 -0.41 -0.11
N ASN A 96 -0.24 -0.66 1.17
CA ASN A 96 -1.55 -0.60 1.83
C ASN A 96 -2.17 0.80 1.73
N TYR A 97 -1.39 1.85 1.97
CA TYR A 97 -1.83 3.23 1.76
C TYR A 97 -2.30 3.46 0.32
N PHE A 98 -1.53 3.04 -0.67
CA PHE A 98 -1.91 3.18 -2.08
C PHE A 98 -3.18 2.40 -2.42
N GLY A 99 -3.39 1.23 -1.83
CA GLY A 99 -4.61 0.45 -2.00
C GLY A 99 -5.85 1.17 -1.47
N ARG A 100 -5.79 1.72 -0.26
CA ARG A 100 -6.88 2.53 0.33
C ARG A 100 -7.11 3.81 -0.46
N ARG A 101 -6.05 4.51 -0.83
CA ARG A 101 -6.10 5.70 -1.70
C ARG A 101 -6.81 5.42 -3.02
N SER A 102 -6.53 4.29 -3.65
CA SER A 102 -7.15 3.87 -4.90
C SER A 102 -8.69 3.76 -4.78
N ILE A 103 -9.19 3.16 -3.71
CA ILE A 103 -10.63 3.06 -3.43
C ILE A 103 -11.25 4.45 -3.26
N CYS A 104 -10.56 5.37 -2.57
CA CYS A 104 -11.03 6.74 -2.44
C CYS A 104 -11.13 7.45 -3.78
N LYS A 105 -10.13 7.31 -4.65
CA LYS A 105 -10.14 7.91 -5.99
C LYS A 105 -11.26 7.37 -6.87
N MET A 106 -11.66 6.12 -6.67
CA MET A 106 -12.72 5.49 -7.45
C MET A 106 -14.12 5.85 -6.97
N TYR A 107 -14.33 5.98 -5.67
CA TYR A 107 -15.67 5.95 -5.09
C TYR A 107 -16.00 7.09 -4.11
N SER A 108 -15.03 7.85 -3.62
CA SER A 108 -15.31 8.97 -2.74
C SER A 108 -15.85 10.17 -3.51
N LYS A 109 -16.83 10.85 -2.89
CA LYS A 109 -17.42 12.08 -3.43
C LYS A 109 -16.53 13.30 -3.28
N ASP A 110 -15.64 13.30 -2.28
CA ASP A 110 -14.92 14.47 -1.81
C ASP A 110 -13.45 14.21 -1.46
N TYR A 111 -12.89 13.09 -1.90
CA TYR A 111 -11.48 12.77 -1.66
C TYR A 111 -10.56 13.82 -2.30
N GLN A 112 -9.64 14.36 -1.49
CA GLN A 112 -8.57 15.23 -1.93
C GLN A 112 -7.25 14.48 -1.90
N ASP A 113 -6.62 14.30 -3.06
CA ASP A 113 -5.35 13.57 -3.20
C ASP A 113 -4.16 14.49 -2.89
N ASN A 114 -4.11 14.99 -1.67
CA ASN A 114 -3.16 16.01 -1.21
C ASN A 114 -2.37 15.59 0.04
N ALA A 115 -2.32 14.30 0.36
CA ALA A 115 -1.56 13.80 1.50
C ALA A 115 -0.07 14.12 1.36
N ASP A 116 0.57 14.49 2.47
CA ASP A 116 2.01 14.71 2.52
C ASP A 116 2.77 13.38 2.45
N THR A 117 3.41 13.13 1.32
CA THR A 117 4.22 11.93 1.05
C THR A 117 5.73 12.20 1.13
N SER A 118 6.15 13.35 1.67
CA SER A 118 7.56 13.75 1.71
C SER A 118 8.47 12.74 2.43
N THR A 119 7.99 12.09 3.48
CA THR A 119 8.75 11.05 4.20
C THR A 119 8.92 9.78 3.35
N ILE A 120 7.86 9.35 2.67
CA ILE A 120 7.96 8.22 1.73
C ILE A 120 8.91 8.56 0.57
N GLU A 121 8.92 9.79 0.09
CA GLU A 121 9.81 10.24 -0.98
C GLU A 121 11.28 10.24 -0.57
N LYS A 122 11.60 10.39 0.72
CA LYS A 122 12.96 10.19 1.24
C LYS A 122 13.42 8.74 1.10
N LEU A 123 12.50 7.79 1.25
CA LEU A 123 12.80 6.37 1.08
C LEU A 123 12.85 5.98 -0.41
N LEU A 124 11.79 6.28 -1.16
CA LEU A 124 11.58 5.81 -2.53
C LEU A 124 12.17 6.69 -3.63
N THR A 125 12.35 7.95 -3.42
CA THR A 125 12.53 9.06 -4.35
C THR A 125 11.20 9.67 -4.80
N HIS A 126 11.26 10.95 -5.17
CA HIS A 126 10.10 11.66 -5.73
C HIS A 126 9.57 11.01 -7.01
N ALA A 127 10.46 10.60 -7.91
CA ALA A 127 10.09 9.99 -9.18
C ALA A 127 9.36 8.65 -9.00
N MET A 128 9.85 7.79 -8.10
CA MET A 128 9.20 6.51 -7.78
C MET A 128 7.84 6.72 -7.13
N CYS A 129 7.74 7.65 -6.19
CA CYS A 129 6.47 7.97 -5.53
C CYS A 129 5.44 8.52 -6.53
N SER A 130 5.86 9.41 -7.44
CA SER A 130 5.00 9.94 -8.51
C SER A 130 4.54 8.85 -9.47
N PHE A 131 5.41 7.93 -9.83
CA PHE A 131 5.03 6.76 -10.63
C PHE A 131 3.96 5.93 -9.94
N LEU A 132 4.15 5.58 -8.67
CA LEU A 132 3.18 4.79 -7.91
C LEU A 132 1.83 5.52 -7.76
N LYS A 133 1.83 6.81 -7.52
CA LYS A 133 0.61 7.63 -7.44
C LYS A 133 -0.21 7.58 -8.72
N THR A 134 0.43 7.51 -9.87
CA THR A 134 -0.21 7.45 -11.19
C THR A 134 -0.61 6.02 -11.56
N TYR A 135 0.25 5.06 -11.25
CA TYR A 135 0.09 3.67 -11.67
C TYR A 135 -0.90 2.90 -10.81
N LEU A 136 -0.88 3.10 -9.49
CA LEU A 136 -1.71 2.39 -8.52
C LEU A 136 -3.09 3.04 -8.38
N ILE A 137 -3.92 2.87 -9.40
CA ILE A 137 -5.32 3.34 -9.44
C ILE A 137 -6.19 2.20 -9.93
N GLY A 138 -7.21 1.86 -9.15
CA GLY A 138 -8.21 0.87 -9.55
C GLY A 138 -7.68 -0.57 -9.58
N VAL A 139 -8.36 -1.40 -10.34
CA VAL A 139 -8.00 -2.81 -10.55
C VAL A 139 -6.95 -2.88 -11.66
N LEU A 140 -5.81 -3.49 -11.35
CA LEU A 140 -4.74 -3.67 -12.31
C LEU A 140 -5.00 -4.88 -13.21
N THR A 141 -4.68 -4.75 -14.49
CA THR A 141 -4.67 -5.87 -15.44
C THR A 141 -3.49 -6.80 -15.14
N ASN A 142 -3.51 -8.03 -15.66
CA ASN A 142 -2.40 -8.97 -15.51
C ASN A 142 -1.07 -8.39 -16.04
N GLN A 143 -1.13 -7.64 -17.15
CA GLN A 143 0.06 -6.95 -17.68
C GLN A 143 0.57 -5.87 -16.74
N GLN A 144 -0.33 -5.07 -16.16
CA GLN A 144 0.04 -4.04 -15.18
C GLN A 144 0.62 -4.65 -13.91
N ILE A 145 0.09 -5.79 -13.44
CA ILE A 145 0.63 -6.53 -12.30
C ILE A 145 2.06 -7.01 -12.59
N ALA A 146 2.32 -7.54 -13.78
CA ALA A 146 3.65 -7.98 -14.18
C ALA A 146 4.66 -6.82 -14.24
N VAL A 147 4.28 -5.67 -14.79
CA VAL A 147 5.11 -4.46 -14.81
C VAL A 147 5.39 -3.96 -13.39
N LEU A 148 4.37 -3.90 -12.55
CA LEU A 148 4.52 -3.52 -11.14
C LEU A 148 5.46 -4.45 -10.40
N GLY A 149 5.36 -5.76 -10.63
CA GLY A 149 6.21 -6.77 -9.99
C GLY A 149 7.68 -6.56 -10.30
N LYS A 150 8.01 -6.29 -11.57
CA LYS A 150 9.40 -5.96 -11.96
C LYS A 150 9.88 -4.67 -11.31
N PHE A 151 9.07 -3.61 -11.39
CA PHE A 151 9.39 -2.32 -10.77
C PHE A 151 9.62 -2.46 -9.26
N TYR A 152 8.71 -3.15 -8.57
CA TYR A 152 8.81 -3.38 -7.13
C TYR A 152 10.07 -4.15 -6.76
N LYS A 153 10.36 -5.25 -7.47
CA LYS A 153 11.57 -6.06 -7.24
C LYS A 153 12.84 -5.21 -7.37
N ASP A 154 12.97 -4.48 -8.47
CA ASP A 154 14.16 -3.65 -8.73
C ASP A 154 14.31 -2.56 -7.65
N MET A 155 13.24 -1.89 -7.30
CA MET A 155 13.20 -0.87 -6.25
C MET A 155 13.56 -1.46 -4.88
N PHE A 156 12.95 -2.57 -4.49
CA PHE A 156 13.17 -3.21 -3.19
C PHE A 156 14.61 -3.71 -3.03
N LEU A 157 15.17 -4.35 -4.06
CA LEU A 157 16.57 -4.79 -4.05
C LEU A 157 17.54 -3.61 -3.96
N ALA A 158 17.23 -2.49 -4.61
CA ALA A 158 18.02 -1.26 -4.47
C ALA A 158 18.00 -0.73 -3.03
N LEU A 159 16.86 -0.81 -2.34
CA LEU A 159 16.75 -0.43 -0.93
C LEU A 159 17.52 -1.40 -0.02
N VAL A 160 17.40 -2.71 -0.24
CA VAL A 160 18.18 -3.73 0.49
C VAL A 160 19.68 -3.43 0.38
N ASN A 161 20.17 -3.13 -0.81
CA ASN A 161 21.57 -2.77 -1.02
C ASN A 161 21.95 -1.45 -0.36
N ARG A 162 21.09 -0.43 -0.42
CA ARG A 162 21.34 0.89 0.20
C ARG A 162 21.53 0.77 1.71
N TYR A 163 20.72 -0.05 2.35
CA TYR A 163 20.70 -0.19 3.81
C TYR A 163 21.52 -1.36 4.34
N HIS A 164 22.07 -2.19 3.46
CA HIS A 164 22.85 -3.37 3.83
C HIS A 164 22.09 -4.36 4.73
N VAL A 165 20.81 -4.57 4.44
CA VAL A 165 19.92 -5.48 5.19
C VAL A 165 19.50 -6.70 4.38
#